data_86519239957200342bff3a4f8f52b7f7
#
_entry.id   86519239957200342bff3a4f8f52b7f7
#
_cell.length_a   1.000
_cell.length_b   1.000
_cell.length_c   1.000
_cell.angle_alpha   90.00
_cell.angle_beta   90.00
_cell.angle_gamma   90.00
#
_symmetry.space_group_name_H-M   'P 1'
#
loop_
_entity.id
_entity.type
_entity.pdbx_description
1 polymer ?
#
loop_
_entity_poly.entity_id
_entity_poly.type
_entity_poly.pdbx_seq_one_letter_code
_entity_poly.pdbx_strand_id
1 'polypeptide(L)'
;MKILLLGFVLAVFASTLEAQEGPEKGATEVQIWTSAGHSVPGGRGDTGIWNGGLRYGWVLTGSHLPGLLKGRFEYAVDAVPVYLIFQPSGTVYGVGLNPLNLKWNFVSHRSISPYLELSGGTLFTTSKVPAGTSAVNFTSGAALGTHFLGKNAWAIEARYLHISSAGLGDLNPGINVFEIRLGVGKFRKR
;
A
#
# COMPACT_ATOMS: atom_id res chain seq x y z
N MET A 1 -29.02 6.21 -7.93
CA MET A 1 -28.41 6.05 -6.60
C MET A 1 -26.90 5.78 -6.67
N LYS A 2 -26.17 6.33 -7.67
CA LYS A 2 -24.70 6.12 -7.88
C LYS A 2 -23.84 7.38 -7.72
N ILE A 3 -24.42 8.53 -7.37
CA ILE A 3 -23.69 9.82 -7.32
C ILE A 3 -23.39 10.28 -5.87
N LEU A 4 -24.00 9.66 -4.85
CA LEU A 4 -23.83 10.10 -3.45
C LEU A 4 -22.54 9.63 -2.78
N LEU A 5 -21.85 8.62 -3.31
CA LEU A 5 -20.61 8.09 -2.70
C LEU A 5 -19.37 8.93 -3.00
N LEU A 6 -19.37 9.67 -4.10
CA LEU A 6 -18.22 10.51 -4.50
C LEU A 6 -18.15 11.84 -3.72
N GLY A 7 -19.29 12.32 -3.20
CA GLY A 7 -19.35 13.58 -2.45
C GLY A 7 -18.82 13.52 -1.02
N PHE A 8 -18.77 12.34 -0.40
CA PHE A 8 -18.34 12.21 1.00
C PHE A 8 -16.81 12.22 1.17
N VAL A 9 -16.07 11.89 0.13
CA VAL A 9 -14.59 11.88 0.16
C VAL A 9 -13.98 13.29 0.07
N LEU A 10 -14.69 14.24 -0.53
CA LEU A 10 -14.18 15.61 -0.76
C LEU A 10 -14.43 16.60 0.40
N ALA A 11 -15.29 16.29 1.35
CA ALA A 11 -15.68 17.22 2.42
C ALA A 11 -14.74 17.28 3.63
N VAL A 12 -13.69 16.45 3.69
CA VAL A 12 -12.73 16.40 4.82
C VAL A 12 -11.53 17.34 4.64
N PHE A 13 -11.47 18.10 3.54
CA PHE A 13 -10.25 18.78 3.07
C PHE A 13 -10.04 20.23 3.54
N ALA A 14 -10.90 20.79 4.38
CA ALA A 14 -10.74 22.17 4.86
C ALA A 14 -10.35 22.23 6.34
N SER A 15 -9.10 21.93 6.67
CA SER A 15 -8.56 22.25 7.99
C SER A 15 -7.12 22.74 7.88
N THR A 16 -6.91 23.90 8.51
CA THR A 16 -5.68 24.68 8.64
C THR A 16 -4.38 23.88 8.66
N LEU A 17 -3.43 24.30 7.83
CA LEU A 17 -2.05 23.79 7.73
C LEU A 17 -1.26 24.10 9.02
N GLU A 18 -1.43 23.30 10.05
CA GLU A 18 -0.42 23.18 11.08
C GLU A 18 0.67 22.25 10.55
N ALA A 19 1.93 22.67 10.62
CA ALA A 19 3.07 21.88 10.20
C ALA A 19 3.12 20.58 11.02
N GLN A 20 2.83 19.45 10.38
CA GLN A 20 2.94 18.15 11.00
C GLN A 20 4.40 17.67 10.95
N GLU A 21 4.80 16.94 12.00
CA GLU A 21 6.04 16.17 11.97
C GLU A 21 6.00 15.21 10.78
N GLY A 22 7.05 15.23 9.96
CA GLY A 22 7.22 14.31 8.85
C GLY A 22 7.80 12.98 9.32
N PRO A 23 8.25 12.11 8.40
CA PRO A 23 8.91 10.85 8.72
C PRO A 23 10.30 11.10 9.32
N GLU A 24 10.37 11.55 10.57
CA GLU A 24 11.60 11.80 11.31
C GLU A 24 11.98 10.59 12.17
N LYS A 25 13.28 10.44 12.48
CA LYS A 25 13.77 9.37 13.34
C LYS A 25 12.99 9.30 14.66
N GLY A 26 12.49 8.10 14.98
CA GLY A 26 11.68 7.83 16.16
C GLY A 26 10.19 8.15 16.00
N ALA A 27 9.77 8.70 14.87
CA ALA A 27 8.36 8.86 14.58
C ALA A 27 7.71 7.51 14.25
N THR A 28 6.44 7.38 14.60
CA THR A 28 5.57 6.28 14.17
C THR A 28 4.57 6.77 13.14
N GLU A 29 4.35 6.01 12.07
CA GLU A 29 3.27 6.22 11.10
C GLU A 29 2.05 5.40 11.51
N VAL A 30 0.87 6.01 11.52
CA VAL A 30 -0.42 5.31 11.58
C VAL A 30 -1.23 5.79 10.40
N GLN A 31 -1.66 4.87 9.53
CA GLN A 31 -2.35 5.22 8.29
C GLN A 31 -3.49 4.23 8.02
N ILE A 32 -4.62 4.74 7.54
CA ILE A 32 -5.64 3.97 6.83
C ILE A 32 -5.46 4.22 5.34
N TRP A 33 -5.58 3.17 4.54
CA TRP A 33 -5.39 3.28 3.10
C TRP A 33 -6.35 2.38 2.33
N THR A 34 -6.54 2.71 1.06
CA THR A 34 -7.23 1.88 0.07
C THR A 34 -6.45 1.89 -1.24
N SER A 35 -6.51 0.81 -2.00
CA SER A 35 -5.95 0.76 -3.34
C SER A 35 -6.86 0.05 -4.33
N ALA A 36 -6.70 0.37 -5.60
CA ALA A 36 -7.35 -0.30 -6.70
C ALA A 36 -6.37 -0.42 -7.88
N GLY A 37 -6.47 -1.53 -8.60
CA GLY A 37 -5.60 -1.80 -9.74
C GLY A 37 -6.14 -2.90 -10.66
N HIS A 38 -5.39 -3.11 -11.71
CA HIS A 38 -5.70 -4.14 -12.70
C HIS A 38 -4.44 -4.91 -13.09
N SER A 39 -4.64 -6.16 -13.51
CA SER A 39 -3.55 -7.02 -13.94
C SER A 39 -2.80 -6.43 -15.15
N VAL A 40 -1.48 -6.62 -15.12
CA VAL A 40 -0.56 -6.26 -16.19
C VAL A 40 0.12 -7.52 -16.72
N PRO A 41 0.77 -7.50 -17.89
CA PRO A 41 1.44 -8.67 -18.48
C PRO A 41 2.44 -9.36 -17.55
N GLY A 42 2.64 -10.67 -17.75
CA GLY A 42 3.60 -11.51 -17.02
C GLY A 42 2.97 -12.48 -16.02
N GLY A 43 1.63 -12.63 -16.01
CA GLY A 43 0.87 -13.57 -15.19
C GLY A 43 -0.54 -13.77 -15.73
N ARG A 44 -1.48 -14.22 -14.88
CA ARG A 44 -2.91 -14.25 -15.26
C ARG A 44 -3.43 -12.84 -15.47
N GLY A 45 -4.02 -12.60 -16.63
CA GLY A 45 -4.70 -11.35 -17.02
C GLY A 45 -6.12 -11.26 -16.49
N ASP A 46 -6.81 -10.20 -16.92
CA ASP A 46 -8.25 -9.92 -16.69
C ASP A 46 -8.68 -9.99 -15.22
N THR A 47 -7.80 -9.52 -14.34
CA THR A 47 -8.03 -9.52 -12.90
C THR A 47 -7.94 -8.10 -12.37
N GLY A 48 -9.05 -7.61 -11.82
CA GLY A 48 -9.11 -6.37 -11.05
C GLY A 48 -8.89 -6.65 -9.57
N ILE A 49 -8.31 -5.70 -8.85
CA ILE A 49 -8.17 -5.77 -7.39
C ILE A 49 -8.64 -4.47 -6.76
N TRP A 50 -9.31 -4.60 -5.64
CA TRP A 50 -9.53 -3.52 -4.69
C TRP A 50 -9.22 -4.03 -3.30
N ASN A 51 -8.49 -3.24 -2.51
CA ASN A 51 -8.17 -3.61 -1.14
C ASN A 51 -8.08 -2.38 -0.23
N GLY A 52 -8.16 -2.62 1.07
CA GLY A 52 -8.03 -1.58 2.07
C GLY A 52 -7.41 -2.12 3.34
N GLY A 53 -6.65 -1.26 4.02
CA GLY A 53 -5.88 -1.69 5.18
C GLY A 53 -5.48 -0.59 6.13
N LEU A 54 -4.83 -1.04 7.19
CA LEU A 54 -4.26 -0.23 8.26
C LEU A 54 -2.75 -0.46 8.27
N ARG A 55 -1.98 0.62 8.37
CA ARG A 55 -0.53 0.60 8.50
C ARG A 55 -0.10 1.08 9.86
N TYR A 56 0.90 0.40 10.41
CA TYR A 56 1.69 0.89 11.52
C TYR A 56 3.18 0.81 11.15
N GLY A 57 3.85 1.96 11.15
CA GLY A 57 5.25 2.10 10.73
C GLY A 57 6.13 2.72 11.80
N TRP A 58 7.44 2.48 11.70
CA TRP A 58 8.47 3.03 12.58
C TRP A 58 9.60 3.60 11.73
N VAL A 59 9.85 4.90 11.85
CA VAL A 59 11.00 5.55 11.22
C VAL A 59 12.24 5.27 12.07
N LEU A 60 13.08 4.35 11.61
CA LEU A 60 14.16 3.76 12.39
C LEU A 60 15.45 4.59 12.34
N THR A 61 15.70 5.33 11.25
CA THR A 61 16.98 6.02 11.05
C THR A 61 16.82 7.53 10.96
N GLY A 62 17.89 8.25 11.30
CA GLY A 62 18.10 9.63 10.85
C GLY A 62 18.30 9.70 9.33
N SER A 63 18.58 10.89 8.81
CA SER A 63 18.88 11.03 7.38
C SER A 63 20.26 10.45 7.05
N HIS A 64 20.29 9.59 6.05
CA HIS A 64 21.49 8.99 5.46
C HIS A 64 21.56 9.31 3.96
N LEU A 65 22.70 9.07 3.37
CA LEU A 65 23.05 9.35 1.97
C LEU A 65 23.09 10.86 1.63
N PRO A 66 23.90 11.25 0.65
CA PRO A 66 23.99 12.65 0.21
C PRO A 66 23.00 12.98 -0.92
N GLY A 67 22.82 14.28 -1.17
CA GLY A 67 22.11 14.81 -2.33
C GLY A 67 20.67 14.34 -2.41
N LEU A 68 20.24 13.97 -3.61
CA LEU A 68 18.86 13.54 -3.90
C LEU A 68 18.48 12.20 -3.27
N LEU A 69 19.46 11.38 -2.88
CA LEU A 69 19.24 10.09 -2.22
C LEU A 69 19.11 10.23 -0.71
N LYS A 70 19.29 11.44 -0.16
CA LYS A 70 19.15 11.67 1.27
C LYS A 70 17.76 11.27 1.75
N GLY A 71 17.70 10.35 2.71
CA GLY A 71 16.44 9.79 3.17
C GLY A 71 16.56 9.12 4.53
N ARG A 72 15.41 8.58 4.98
CA ARG A 72 15.27 7.89 6.26
C ARG A 72 14.60 6.55 6.02
N PHE A 73 15.11 5.53 6.68
CA PHE A 73 14.55 4.19 6.58
C PHE A 73 13.39 4.03 7.56
N GLU A 74 12.32 3.47 7.06
CA GLU A 74 11.12 3.12 7.81
C GLU A 74 10.79 1.66 7.58
N TYR A 75 10.39 0.98 8.65
CA TYR A 75 9.79 -0.35 8.62
C TYR A 75 8.32 -0.23 8.98
N ALA A 76 7.43 -0.92 8.27
CA ALA A 76 6.02 -0.91 8.56
C ALA A 76 5.37 -2.29 8.41
N VAL A 77 4.22 -2.45 9.05
CA VAL A 77 3.33 -3.61 8.93
C VAL A 77 1.96 -3.13 8.48
N ASP A 78 1.38 -3.81 7.47
CA ASP A 78 0.01 -3.56 7.02
C ASP A 78 -0.89 -4.74 7.38
N ALA A 79 -1.99 -4.46 8.09
CA ALA A 79 -3.13 -5.36 8.18
C ALA A 79 -4.10 -5.03 7.05
N VAL A 80 -4.50 -6.01 6.26
CA VAL A 80 -5.38 -5.84 5.09
C VAL A 80 -6.66 -6.65 5.31
N PRO A 81 -7.64 -6.13 6.07
CA PRO A 81 -8.86 -6.85 6.40
C PRO A 81 -9.79 -7.07 5.21
N VAL A 82 -9.57 -6.38 4.10
CA VAL A 82 -10.42 -6.48 2.91
C VAL A 82 -9.58 -6.56 1.66
N TYR A 83 -9.77 -7.66 0.92
CA TYR A 83 -9.37 -7.85 -0.47
C TYR A 83 -10.58 -8.26 -1.29
N LEU A 84 -10.83 -7.57 -2.40
CA LEU A 84 -11.75 -7.96 -3.46
C LEU A 84 -10.93 -8.22 -4.71
N ILE A 85 -11.04 -9.43 -5.24
CA ILE A 85 -10.30 -9.85 -6.44
C ILE A 85 -11.33 -10.26 -7.49
N PHE A 86 -11.40 -9.47 -8.56
CA PHE A 86 -12.37 -9.62 -9.63
C PHE A 86 -11.73 -10.44 -10.75
N GLN A 87 -11.95 -11.74 -10.73
CA GLN A 87 -11.48 -12.68 -11.77
C GLN A 87 -12.58 -12.93 -12.80
N PRO A 88 -12.27 -13.39 -14.02
CA PRO A 88 -13.30 -13.84 -14.99
C PRO A 88 -14.24 -14.90 -14.43
N SER A 89 -13.76 -15.73 -13.50
CA SER A 89 -14.55 -16.77 -12.81
C SER A 89 -15.45 -16.24 -11.69
N GLY A 90 -15.36 -14.96 -11.33
CA GLY A 90 -16.16 -14.33 -10.27
C GLY A 90 -15.32 -13.55 -9.27
N THR A 91 -15.98 -12.90 -8.34
CA THR A 91 -15.35 -12.12 -7.27
C THR A 91 -14.93 -13.01 -6.12
N VAL A 92 -13.67 -12.87 -5.69
CA VAL A 92 -13.10 -13.58 -4.54
C VAL A 92 -12.80 -12.57 -3.44
N TYR A 93 -13.12 -12.93 -2.21
CA TYR A 93 -12.86 -12.15 -1.01
C TYR A 93 -11.61 -12.67 -0.32
N GLY A 94 -10.87 -11.78 0.34
CA GLY A 94 -9.68 -12.18 1.08
C GLY A 94 -9.31 -11.23 2.20
N VAL A 95 -8.34 -11.68 2.99
CA VAL A 95 -7.67 -10.92 4.04
C VAL A 95 -6.16 -11.10 3.90
N GLY A 96 -5.38 -10.09 4.23
CA GLY A 96 -3.93 -10.14 4.12
C GLY A 96 -3.22 -9.55 5.33
N LEU A 97 -1.96 -9.93 5.44
CA LEU A 97 -1.00 -9.32 6.35
C LEU A 97 0.30 -9.11 5.59
N ASN A 98 0.78 -7.87 5.55
CA ASN A 98 2.10 -7.55 5.00
C ASN A 98 3.03 -7.19 6.17
N PRO A 99 3.73 -8.17 6.74
CA PRO A 99 4.65 -7.93 7.86
C PRO A 99 5.94 -7.25 7.42
N LEU A 100 6.20 -7.17 6.13
CA LEU A 100 7.44 -6.65 5.59
C LEU A 100 7.14 -5.49 4.63
N ASN A 101 7.21 -4.26 5.13
CA ASN A 101 7.23 -3.07 4.31
C ASN A 101 8.48 -2.26 4.66
N LEU A 102 9.38 -2.12 3.69
CA LEU A 102 10.66 -1.43 3.80
C LEU A 102 10.56 -0.15 2.99
N LYS A 103 10.51 1.00 3.65
CA LYS A 103 10.29 2.30 3.02
C LYS A 103 11.52 3.19 3.18
N TRP A 104 11.89 3.85 2.12
CA TRP A 104 12.90 4.90 2.10
C TRP A 104 12.21 6.24 1.85
N ASN A 105 12.05 7.03 2.91
CA ASN A 105 11.46 8.36 2.85
C ASN A 105 12.55 9.37 2.49
N PHE A 106 12.48 9.95 1.30
CA PHE A 106 13.43 10.98 0.87
C PHE A 106 13.23 12.26 1.67
N VAL A 107 14.34 12.86 2.08
CA VAL A 107 14.30 14.19 2.70
C VAL A 107 13.99 15.21 1.64
N SER A 108 12.85 15.82 1.77
CA SER A 108 12.39 16.91 0.90
C SER A 108 12.23 18.20 1.70
N HIS A 109 12.22 19.30 0.98
CA HIS A 109 11.89 20.61 1.53
C HIS A 109 10.37 20.79 1.48
N ARG A 110 9.80 21.37 2.56
CA ARG A 110 8.36 21.66 2.68
C ARG A 110 7.52 20.42 3.07
N SER A 111 6.21 20.50 2.79
CA SER A 111 5.18 19.55 3.17
C SER A 111 5.02 18.35 2.24
N ILE A 112 6.07 17.99 1.49
CA ILE A 112 6.06 16.84 0.57
C ILE A 112 7.24 15.93 0.92
N SER A 113 6.99 14.62 1.07
CA SER A 113 8.02 13.61 1.33
C SER A 113 7.83 12.43 0.37
N PRO A 114 8.56 12.40 -0.76
CA PRO A 114 8.56 11.24 -1.65
C PRO A 114 9.14 10.00 -0.95
N TYR A 115 8.76 8.81 -1.40
CA TYR A 115 9.32 7.57 -0.88
C TYR A 115 9.35 6.46 -1.93
N LEU A 116 10.25 5.50 -1.70
CA LEU A 116 10.24 4.17 -2.33
C LEU A 116 9.89 3.14 -1.27
N GLU A 117 9.14 2.10 -1.65
CA GLU A 117 8.76 1.01 -0.75
C GLU A 117 8.91 -0.34 -1.45
N LEU A 118 9.42 -1.32 -0.71
CA LEU A 118 9.34 -2.74 -1.02
C LEU A 118 8.45 -3.41 0.02
N SER A 119 7.58 -4.32 -0.43
CA SER A 119 6.65 -4.99 0.47
C SER A 119 6.60 -6.49 0.23
N GLY A 120 6.28 -7.22 1.29
CA GLY A 120 6.04 -8.66 1.26
C GLY A 120 5.01 -9.08 2.29
N GLY A 121 4.16 -10.04 1.92
CA GLY A 121 3.09 -10.47 2.80
C GLY A 121 2.40 -11.75 2.36
N THR A 122 1.27 -12.02 3.03
CA THR A 122 0.41 -13.18 2.80
C THR A 122 -1.00 -12.72 2.50
N LEU A 123 -1.70 -13.51 1.70
CA LEU A 123 -3.08 -13.31 1.29
C LEU A 123 -3.85 -14.62 1.40
N PHE A 124 -4.90 -14.62 2.21
CA PHE A 124 -5.83 -15.74 2.38
C PHE A 124 -7.15 -15.37 1.72
N THR A 125 -7.67 -16.25 0.87
CA THR A 125 -8.85 -15.96 0.04
C THR A 125 -9.91 -17.04 0.18
N THR A 126 -11.17 -16.67 -0.05
CA THR A 126 -12.32 -17.58 0.01
C THR A 126 -12.34 -18.62 -1.12
N SER A 127 -11.59 -18.38 -2.18
CA SER A 127 -11.43 -19.27 -3.34
C SER A 127 -10.04 -19.14 -3.91
N LYS A 128 -9.65 -20.04 -4.81
CA LYS A 128 -8.32 -20.06 -5.43
C LYS A 128 -8.04 -18.79 -6.25
N VAL A 129 -6.85 -18.21 -6.08
CA VAL A 129 -6.36 -16.99 -6.78
C VAL A 129 -4.93 -17.21 -7.28
N PRO A 130 -4.68 -17.17 -8.61
CA PRO A 130 -5.66 -17.23 -9.69
C PRO A 130 -6.53 -18.48 -9.65
N ALA A 131 -7.64 -18.47 -10.39
CA ALA A 131 -8.51 -19.64 -10.48
C ALA A 131 -7.69 -20.89 -10.88
N GLY A 132 -7.90 -22.01 -10.16
CA GLY A 132 -7.19 -23.26 -10.37
C GLY A 132 -5.86 -23.41 -9.62
N THR A 133 -5.44 -22.44 -8.79
CA THR A 133 -4.16 -22.50 -8.05
C THR A 133 -4.36 -22.74 -6.55
N SER A 134 -4.23 -21.73 -5.69
CA SER A 134 -4.31 -21.81 -4.24
C SER A 134 -5.20 -20.72 -3.64
N ALA A 135 -5.80 -20.99 -2.49
CA ALA A 135 -6.46 -19.97 -1.66
C ALA A 135 -5.48 -19.30 -0.66
N VAL A 136 -4.27 -19.83 -0.56
CA VAL A 136 -3.17 -19.21 0.21
C VAL A 136 -2.14 -18.71 -0.78
N ASN A 137 -1.87 -17.42 -0.72
CA ASN A 137 -0.94 -16.74 -1.62
C ASN A 137 0.03 -15.87 -0.84
N PHE A 138 1.14 -15.54 -1.47
CA PHE A 138 2.10 -14.55 -1.02
C PHE A 138 2.00 -13.32 -1.91
N THR A 139 2.25 -12.16 -1.32
CA THR A 139 2.31 -10.89 -2.03
C THR A 139 3.72 -10.34 -1.96
N SER A 140 4.20 -9.79 -3.05
CA SER A 140 5.42 -8.98 -3.08
C SER A 140 5.20 -7.76 -3.96
N GLY A 141 5.78 -6.63 -3.58
CA GLY A 141 5.52 -5.40 -4.30
C GLY A 141 6.65 -4.38 -4.20
N ALA A 142 6.63 -3.47 -5.16
CA ALA A 142 7.48 -2.28 -5.16
C ALA A 142 6.62 -1.06 -5.47
N ALA A 143 6.88 0.05 -4.80
CA ALA A 143 6.08 1.24 -4.94
C ALA A 143 6.91 2.52 -4.94
N LEU A 144 6.39 3.52 -5.65
CA LEU A 144 6.83 4.91 -5.58
C LEU A 144 5.64 5.75 -5.12
N GLY A 145 5.83 6.51 -4.06
CA GLY A 145 4.77 7.33 -3.50
C GLY A 145 5.27 8.67 -2.97
N THR A 146 4.33 9.43 -2.47
CA THR A 146 4.62 10.69 -1.78
C THR A 146 3.64 10.93 -0.65
N HIS A 147 4.15 11.43 0.47
CA HIS A 147 3.35 12.00 1.55
C HIS A 147 3.18 13.51 1.34
N PHE A 148 1.96 13.97 1.51
CA PHE A 148 1.61 15.38 1.66
C PHE A 148 1.38 15.65 3.14
N LEU A 149 2.33 16.34 3.76
CA LEU A 149 2.39 16.57 5.19
C LEU A 149 1.62 17.85 5.56
N GLY A 150 0.70 17.73 6.50
CA GLY A 150 -0.14 18.80 7.03
C GLY A 150 -0.71 18.33 8.36
N LYS A 151 -1.88 18.78 8.77
CA LYS A 151 -2.58 18.28 9.97
C LYS A 151 -2.76 16.75 9.95
N ASN A 152 -2.98 16.19 8.76
CA ASN A 152 -2.90 14.77 8.46
C ASN A 152 -1.86 14.56 7.36
N ALA A 153 -1.20 13.41 7.34
CA ALA A 153 -0.35 12.97 6.25
C ALA A 153 -1.23 12.24 5.23
N TRP A 154 -1.37 12.80 4.06
CA TRP A 154 -1.98 12.11 2.91
C TRP A 154 -0.90 11.42 2.11
N ALA A 155 -1.20 10.29 1.54
CA ALA A 155 -0.29 9.58 0.66
C ALA A 155 -0.98 9.22 -0.66
N ILE A 156 -0.23 9.33 -1.75
CA ILE A 156 -0.55 8.73 -3.04
C ILE A 156 0.62 7.85 -3.44
N GLU A 157 0.33 6.67 -3.98
CA GLU A 157 1.34 5.69 -4.31
C GLU A 157 0.95 4.94 -5.59
N ALA A 158 1.91 4.77 -6.49
CA ALA A 158 1.85 3.86 -7.62
C ALA A 158 2.63 2.59 -7.25
N ARG A 159 1.98 1.43 -7.33
CA ARG A 159 2.52 0.15 -6.87
C ARG A 159 2.43 -0.92 -7.94
N TYR A 160 3.49 -1.67 -8.11
CA TYR A 160 3.48 -2.98 -8.75
C TYR A 160 3.34 -4.04 -7.65
N LEU A 161 2.35 -4.91 -7.78
CA LEU A 161 2.05 -5.99 -6.85
C LEU A 161 2.07 -7.33 -7.59
N HIS A 162 2.80 -8.30 -7.07
CA HIS A 162 2.79 -9.68 -7.52
C HIS A 162 2.09 -10.55 -6.47
N ILE A 163 1.16 -11.39 -6.92
CA ILE A 163 0.44 -12.37 -6.09
C ILE A 163 0.73 -13.75 -6.65
N SER A 164 1.21 -14.66 -5.83
CA SER A 164 1.46 -16.04 -6.25
C SER A 164 1.38 -17.01 -5.07
N SER A 165 1.10 -18.27 -5.36
CA SER A 165 1.05 -19.33 -4.35
C SER A 165 2.42 -19.87 -3.95
N ALA A 166 3.52 -19.36 -4.53
CA ALA A 166 4.88 -19.89 -4.31
C ALA A 166 5.01 -21.40 -4.48
N GLY A 167 4.21 -21.99 -5.36
CA GLY A 167 4.22 -23.44 -5.61
C GLY A 167 3.40 -24.28 -4.64
N LEU A 168 2.53 -23.69 -3.79
CA LEU A 168 1.59 -24.44 -2.93
C LEU A 168 0.46 -25.14 -3.72
N GLY A 169 0.34 -24.90 -5.02
CA GLY A 169 -0.57 -25.61 -5.92
C GLY A 169 0.17 -26.17 -7.11
N ASP A 170 -0.49 -27.01 -7.90
CA ASP A 170 0.09 -27.65 -9.11
C ASP A 170 0.50 -26.64 -10.18
N LEU A 171 -0.15 -25.48 -10.20
CA LEU A 171 0.12 -24.36 -11.10
C LEU A 171 0.39 -23.10 -10.30
N ASN A 172 1.35 -22.28 -10.76
CA ASN A 172 1.68 -21.00 -10.13
C ASN A 172 1.96 -19.90 -11.17
N PRO A 173 0.98 -19.54 -12.02
CA PRO A 173 1.17 -18.48 -13.02
C PRO A 173 1.32 -17.10 -12.41
N GLY A 174 0.85 -16.90 -11.16
CA GLY A 174 0.80 -15.61 -10.48
C GLY A 174 -0.17 -14.60 -11.13
N ILE A 175 -0.33 -13.47 -10.49
CA ILE A 175 -1.00 -12.28 -11.02
C ILE A 175 -0.08 -11.09 -10.75
N ASN A 176 0.19 -10.31 -11.78
CA ASN A 176 0.90 -9.04 -11.67
C ASN A 176 -0.13 -7.91 -11.78
N VAL A 177 -0.11 -6.97 -10.87
CA VAL A 177 -1.08 -5.87 -10.81
C VAL A 177 -0.33 -4.55 -10.73
N PHE A 178 -0.79 -3.56 -11.49
CA PHE A 178 -0.45 -2.16 -11.23
C PHE A 178 -1.63 -1.53 -10.51
N GLU A 179 -1.38 -0.92 -9.36
CA GLU A 179 -2.40 -0.30 -8.52
C GLU A 179 -2.01 1.11 -8.08
N ILE A 180 -3.03 1.92 -7.82
CA ILE A 180 -2.89 3.21 -7.15
C ILE A 180 -3.44 3.06 -5.75
N ARG A 181 -2.65 3.48 -4.76
CA ARG A 181 -3.03 3.51 -3.35
C ARG A 181 -3.19 4.96 -2.89
N LEU A 182 -4.23 5.18 -2.12
CA LEU A 182 -4.48 6.44 -1.40
C LEU A 182 -4.51 6.15 0.09
N GLY A 183 -3.82 6.96 0.87
CA GLY A 183 -3.75 6.83 2.31
C GLY A 183 -3.95 8.14 3.04
N VAL A 184 -4.44 8.04 4.27
CA VAL A 184 -4.50 9.16 5.21
C VAL A 184 -4.07 8.68 6.60
N GLY A 185 -3.20 9.44 7.24
CA GLY A 185 -2.63 9.04 8.52
C GLY A 185 -1.96 10.18 9.25
N LYS A 186 -1.08 9.81 10.16
CA LYS A 186 -0.25 10.73 10.94
C LYS A 186 1.11 10.12 11.25
N PHE A 187 2.12 10.97 11.24
CA PHE A 187 3.38 10.71 11.91
C PHE A 187 3.31 11.28 13.33
N ARG A 188 3.74 10.51 14.32
CA ARG A 188 3.81 10.94 15.72
C ARG A 188 5.20 10.60 16.28
N LYS A 189 5.89 11.59 16.80
CA LYS A 189 7.11 11.40 17.58
C LYS A 189 6.71 11.07 19.03
N ARG A 190 7.33 10.05 19.61
CA ARG A 190 7.19 9.74 21.04
C ARG A 190 8.12 10.61 21.87
#